data_daa9ab37384afd5fb5988e869270b78e
#
_entry.id   daa9ab37384afd5fb5988e869270b78e
#
_cell.length_a   1.000
_cell.length_b   1.000
_cell.length_c   1.000
_cell.angle_alpha   90.00
_cell.angle_beta   90.00
_cell.angle_gamma   90.00
#
_symmetry.space_group_name_H-M   'P 1'
#
loop_
_entity.id
_entity.type
_entity.pdbx_description
1 polymer ?
#
loop_
_entity_poly.entity_id
_entity_poly.type
_entity_poly.pdbx_seq_one_letter_code
_entity_poly.pdbx_strand_id
1 'polypeptide(L)'
;MAEGDAARRGQRAGPARQRPDPAGKHYEEEEEEDALPDSDALPDSDDEVDLDKPRPIQIVLAHEDDHNFELDEEALEKILLQEHIKDLNIVVVSVAGAFRKGKSFLLDFMLRYMYNRTSPCWIGGNTEPLTGFTWRGGCERETTGIQIWSEVFVIDKPNGTKVAVLLMDTQGAFDSQSTIKDCATVFALSTMTSSVQVYNLSQNIQEDDLQHLQLFTEYGRLAMEEIYQKPFQTLMFLIRDWSYPYEHAYGLEGGKKFLEKRLQVKQNQHEELQNVRKHIHSCFSNLGCFLLPHPGLKVATNPSFDGRLNDIDEDFKKELRNLVPLLLAPENLVEKEISGSKVTCRDLVEYFKVCGGDKPYIAPSDLERKHQDFRESAVRQFRSVKKMGGEEFCRRYQDQLEVEIDEIYANFVKHNDGKNIFYAARTPATLFAVMFAMYITSGLTGFLGMNSIATLCNLIMGMALISLCTWAYVKYSGEFREVGTAIDQIAEAIWEQRNPRKVFSKLFEVLRRRTIRRALTSVPRQRLSSNNNKKKN
;
A
#
# COMPACT_ATOMS: atom_id res chain seq x y z
N MET A 1 -63.03 18.11 -27.81
CA MET A 1 -63.49 17.78 -29.19
C MET A 1 -62.36 16.95 -29.72
N ALA A 2 -62.53 15.76 -29.59
CA ALA A 2 -63.00 14.68 -30.46
C ALA A 2 -61.81 14.07 -31.15
N GLU A 3 -61.35 12.89 -30.76
CA GLU A 3 -61.83 11.57 -31.27
C GLU A 3 -61.23 11.31 -32.62
N GLY A 4 -60.60 10.27 -32.92
CA GLY A 4 -60.63 8.84 -32.65
C GLY A 4 -59.81 8.26 -33.79
N ASP A 5 -59.45 7.15 -34.01
CA ASP A 5 -59.80 5.81 -33.73
C ASP A 5 -58.79 4.85 -34.38
N ALA A 6 -58.41 3.88 -33.74
CA ALA A 6 -58.21 2.48 -33.90
C ALA A 6 -58.47 1.82 -35.29
N ALA A 7 -57.61 0.91 -35.69
CA ALA A 7 -57.91 -0.50 -36.02
C ALA A 7 -56.82 -1.14 -36.87
N ARG A 8 -56.18 -2.18 -36.36
CA ARG A 8 -56.42 -3.64 -36.54
C ARG A 8 -56.00 -4.28 -37.87
N ARG A 9 -55.12 -5.27 -37.69
CA ARG A 9 -55.05 -6.60 -38.32
C ARG A 9 -54.36 -6.78 -39.65
N GLY A 10 -53.49 -7.75 -39.64
CA GLY A 10 -53.40 -8.74 -40.70
C GLY A 10 -52.13 -9.60 -40.66
N GLN A 11 -52.23 -10.74 -40.01
CA GLN A 11 -51.33 -11.89 -40.21
C GLN A 11 -51.38 -12.37 -41.66
N ARG A 12 -50.23 -12.74 -42.25
CA ARG A 12 -50.15 -13.88 -43.16
C ARG A 12 -48.78 -14.53 -43.14
N ALA A 13 -48.81 -15.81 -42.85
CA ALA A 13 -47.70 -16.76 -42.90
C ALA A 13 -47.53 -17.35 -44.30
N GLY A 14 -46.29 -17.77 -44.56
CA GLY A 14 -45.90 -18.87 -45.39
C GLY A 14 -45.40 -18.55 -46.82
N PRO A 15 -44.70 -19.47 -47.49
CA PRO A 15 -44.22 -20.77 -47.07
C PRO A 15 -42.72 -21.01 -47.30
N ALA A 16 -42.26 -22.09 -46.71
CA ALA A 16 -40.96 -22.73 -46.90
C ALA A 16 -40.61 -23.05 -48.36
N ARG A 17 -39.36 -22.88 -48.74
CA ARG A 17 -38.75 -23.54 -49.89
C ARG A 17 -37.53 -24.36 -49.49
N GLN A 18 -37.62 -25.59 -49.96
CA GLN A 18 -36.73 -26.73 -49.81
C GLN A 18 -35.34 -26.49 -50.41
N ARG A 19 -34.37 -27.18 -49.80
CA ARG A 19 -33.03 -27.46 -50.37
C ARG A 19 -33.12 -28.31 -51.64
N PRO A 20 -32.05 -28.28 -52.43
CA PRO A 20 -31.47 -29.54 -52.86
C PRO A 20 -29.97 -29.61 -52.50
N ASP A 21 -29.56 -30.73 -51.89
CA ASP A 21 -28.21 -31.28 -52.03
C ASP A 21 -28.07 -31.79 -53.47
N PRO A 22 -26.86 -31.74 -54.05
CA PRO A 22 -26.15 -32.99 -54.16
C PRO A 22 -24.61 -32.93 -54.20
N ALA A 23 -24.06 -34.07 -53.94
CA ALA A 23 -22.85 -34.68 -54.50
C ALA A 23 -21.53 -34.43 -53.76
N GLY A 24 -21.11 -35.53 -53.20
CA GLY A 24 -19.87 -35.83 -52.54
C GLY A 24 -18.59 -35.51 -53.31
N LYS A 25 -17.63 -35.11 -52.54
CA LYS A 25 -16.22 -35.35 -52.84
C LYS A 25 -15.56 -35.85 -51.58
N HIS A 26 -15.04 -37.07 -51.64
CA HIS A 26 -14.06 -37.63 -50.74
C HIS A 26 -12.90 -36.63 -50.60
N TYR A 27 -12.58 -36.25 -49.38
CA TYR A 27 -11.26 -35.80 -49.00
C TYR A 27 -10.77 -36.78 -47.92
N GLU A 28 -9.62 -37.36 -48.20
CA GLU A 28 -8.83 -38.18 -47.28
C GLU A 28 -8.45 -37.30 -46.09
N GLU A 29 -8.76 -37.79 -44.88
CA GLU A 29 -8.28 -37.23 -43.61
C GLU A 29 -6.81 -37.65 -43.48
N GLU A 30 -5.91 -36.71 -43.75
CA GLU A 30 -4.55 -36.77 -43.20
C GLU A 30 -4.63 -36.30 -41.75
N GLU A 31 -4.46 -37.23 -40.81
CA GLU A 31 -4.23 -36.96 -39.40
C GLU A 31 -2.86 -36.25 -39.25
N GLU A 32 -2.83 -34.93 -39.25
CA GLU A 32 -1.71 -34.18 -38.68
C GLU A 32 -1.86 -34.24 -37.17
N GLU A 33 -0.99 -35.05 -36.49
CA GLU A 33 -0.74 -34.95 -35.05
C GLU A 33 -0.25 -33.53 -34.76
N ASP A 34 -1.14 -32.67 -34.24
CA ASP A 34 -0.78 -31.43 -33.58
C ASP A 34 -0.02 -31.77 -32.30
N ALA A 35 1.29 -31.81 -32.40
CA ALA A 35 2.19 -31.80 -31.26
C ALA A 35 2.00 -30.45 -30.55
N LEU A 36 1.36 -30.48 -29.39
CA LEU A 36 1.36 -29.38 -28.41
C LEU A 36 2.81 -28.99 -28.13
N PRO A 37 3.18 -27.70 -28.19
CA PRO A 37 4.51 -27.29 -27.79
C PRO A 37 4.65 -27.46 -26.27
N ASP A 38 5.66 -28.21 -25.88
CA ASP A 38 6.15 -28.33 -24.51
C ASP A 38 6.29 -26.93 -23.90
N SER A 39 5.49 -26.65 -22.88
CA SER A 39 5.47 -25.36 -22.16
C SER A 39 6.47 -25.30 -21.00
N ASP A 40 7.59 -26.00 -21.08
CA ASP A 40 8.67 -25.97 -20.08
C ASP A 40 10.03 -25.60 -20.68
N ALA A 41 10.05 -24.61 -21.57
CA ALA A 41 11.26 -23.87 -21.87
C ALA A 41 11.21 -22.54 -21.09
N LEU A 42 11.73 -22.56 -19.86
CA LEU A 42 12.24 -21.36 -19.20
C LEU A 42 13.22 -20.70 -20.18
N PRO A 43 13.10 -19.42 -20.48
CA PRO A 43 14.14 -18.74 -21.23
C PRO A 43 15.37 -18.63 -20.32
N ASP A 44 16.35 -19.52 -20.51
CA ASP A 44 17.73 -19.27 -20.17
C ASP A 44 18.21 -18.11 -21.06
N SER A 45 17.88 -16.90 -20.65
CA SER A 45 18.60 -15.72 -21.09
C SER A 45 19.33 -15.17 -19.87
N ASP A 46 20.54 -15.60 -19.66
CA ASP A 46 21.62 -14.78 -19.12
C ASP A 46 21.85 -13.60 -20.09
N ASP A 47 20.80 -12.78 -20.31
CA ASP A 47 20.97 -11.41 -20.68
C ASP A 47 21.64 -10.76 -19.48
N GLU A 48 22.95 -10.58 -19.54
CA GLU A 48 23.69 -9.65 -18.68
C GLU A 48 22.92 -8.33 -18.75
N VAL A 49 22.05 -8.12 -17.76
CA VAL A 49 21.28 -6.89 -17.62
C VAL A 49 22.32 -5.81 -17.45
N ASP A 50 22.48 -5.00 -18.50
CA ASP A 50 23.41 -3.86 -18.51
C ASP A 50 23.01 -2.93 -17.37
N LEU A 51 23.63 -3.15 -16.19
CA LEU A 51 23.31 -2.49 -14.93
C LEU A 51 23.55 -0.98 -14.97
N ASP A 52 24.26 -0.51 -16.03
CA ASP A 52 24.63 0.90 -16.20
C ASP A 52 23.58 1.71 -16.97
N LYS A 53 22.57 1.08 -17.60
CA LYS A 53 21.51 1.85 -18.28
C LYS A 53 20.48 2.41 -17.33
N PRO A 54 20.15 3.72 -17.44
CA PRO A 54 19.07 4.31 -16.66
C PRO A 54 17.73 3.58 -16.88
N ARG A 55 17.05 3.24 -15.78
CA ARG A 55 15.78 2.47 -15.79
C ARG A 55 14.92 2.80 -14.57
N PRO A 56 13.62 2.49 -14.60
CA PRO A 56 12.82 2.56 -13.39
C PRO A 56 13.24 1.47 -12.38
N ILE A 57 13.37 1.86 -11.11
CA ILE A 57 13.68 0.95 -10.00
C ILE A 57 12.53 1.03 -9.00
N GLN A 58 11.97 -0.10 -8.65
CA GLN A 58 10.95 -0.19 -7.62
C GLN A 58 11.60 -0.07 -6.25
N ILE A 59 11.19 0.94 -5.47
CA ILE A 59 11.70 1.20 -4.12
C ILE A 59 10.68 0.85 -3.04
N VAL A 60 9.40 0.78 -3.40
CA VAL A 60 8.34 0.29 -2.51
C VAL A 60 7.66 -0.88 -3.19
N LEU A 61 7.89 -2.05 -2.64
CA LEU A 61 7.33 -3.31 -3.10
C LEU A 61 5.92 -3.45 -2.53
N ALA A 62 4.96 -3.78 -3.39
CA ALA A 62 3.59 -4.09 -2.98
C ALA A 62 3.40 -5.61 -3.02
N HIS A 63 3.13 -6.21 -1.88
CA HIS A 63 2.81 -7.63 -1.75
C HIS A 63 1.30 -7.83 -1.91
N GLU A 64 0.89 -8.51 -2.97
CA GLU A 64 -0.53 -8.67 -3.33
C GLU A 64 -1.26 -9.63 -2.38
N ASP A 65 -0.55 -10.62 -1.82
CA ASP A 65 -1.15 -11.67 -0.99
C ASP A 65 -1.63 -11.16 0.39
N ASP A 66 -0.94 -10.21 0.97
CA ASP A 66 -1.19 -9.70 2.33
C ASP A 66 -1.43 -8.19 2.40
N HIS A 67 -1.44 -7.49 1.25
CA HIS A 67 -1.61 -6.04 1.13
C HIS A 67 -0.62 -5.24 1.99
N ASN A 68 0.61 -5.73 2.11
CA ASN A 68 1.71 -5.04 2.78
C ASN A 68 2.63 -4.36 1.77
N PHE A 69 3.34 -3.34 2.27
CA PHE A 69 4.35 -2.61 1.51
C PHE A 69 5.70 -2.75 2.21
N GLU A 70 6.72 -3.05 1.43
CA GLU A 70 8.09 -3.16 1.89
C GLU A 70 8.96 -2.12 1.18
N LEU A 71 9.84 -1.46 1.92
CA LEU A 71 10.81 -0.52 1.37
C LEU A 71 12.08 -1.28 0.99
N ASP A 72 12.48 -1.21 -0.27
CA ASP A 72 13.80 -1.67 -0.71
C ASP A 72 14.85 -0.59 -0.36
N GLU A 73 15.39 -0.71 0.86
CA GLU A 73 16.38 0.23 1.38
C GLU A 73 17.67 0.20 0.56
N GLU A 74 18.10 -0.98 0.12
CA GLU A 74 19.35 -1.16 -0.64
C GLU A 74 19.27 -0.44 -1.99
N ALA A 75 18.16 -0.63 -2.73
CA ALA A 75 17.94 0.06 -3.99
C ALA A 75 17.88 1.58 -3.82
N LEU A 76 17.19 2.06 -2.77
CA LEU A 76 17.07 3.48 -2.47
C LEU A 76 18.45 4.10 -2.12
N GLU A 77 19.23 3.43 -1.26
CA GLU A 77 20.58 3.87 -0.88
C GLU A 77 21.52 3.90 -2.09
N LYS A 78 21.51 2.88 -2.92
CA LYS A 78 22.35 2.81 -4.13
C LYS A 78 22.10 3.98 -5.07
N ILE A 79 20.88 4.47 -5.17
CA ILE A 79 20.50 5.59 -6.04
C ILE A 79 20.84 6.94 -5.41
N LEU A 80 20.48 7.16 -4.13
CA LEU A 80 20.53 8.48 -3.50
C LEU A 80 21.84 8.76 -2.73
N LEU A 81 22.60 7.74 -2.33
CA LEU A 81 23.85 7.93 -1.57
C LEU A 81 25.11 7.96 -2.42
N GLN A 82 24.99 8.18 -3.73
CA GLN A 82 26.13 8.35 -4.60
C GLN A 82 26.94 9.60 -4.21
N GLU A 83 28.27 9.50 -4.21
CA GLU A 83 29.19 10.52 -3.69
C GLU A 83 28.98 11.93 -4.26
N HIS A 84 28.54 12.02 -5.52
CA HIS A 84 28.37 13.32 -6.20
C HIS A 84 27.02 14.00 -5.92
N ILE A 85 26.02 13.30 -5.30
CA ILE A 85 24.68 13.83 -5.07
C ILE A 85 24.22 13.78 -3.61
N LYS A 86 24.78 12.87 -2.79
CA LYS A 86 24.27 12.56 -1.44
C LYS A 86 24.05 13.77 -0.53
N ASP A 87 24.86 14.80 -0.69
CA ASP A 87 24.83 16.02 0.13
C ASP A 87 24.14 17.20 -0.59
N LEU A 88 23.59 16.99 -1.79
CA LEU A 88 22.78 17.98 -2.50
C LEU A 88 21.36 18.01 -1.96
N ASN A 89 20.78 19.24 -1.90
CA ASN A 89 19.35 19.38 -1.65
C ASN A 89 18.56 18.69 -2.77
N ILE A 90 17.48 18.01 -2.42
CA ILE A 90 16.71 17.22 -3.36
C ILE A 90 15.39 17.87 -3.74
N VAL A 91 15.02 17.72 -5.00
CA VAL A 91 13.70 18.00 -5.57
C VAL A 91 13.09 16.67 -5.96
N VAL A 92 11.92 16.35 -5.47
CA VAL A 92 11.21 15.11 -5.80
C VAL A 92 9.88 15.48 -6.45
N VAL A 93 9.72 15.07 -7.72
CA VAL A 93 8.47 15.23 -8.45
C VAL A 93 7.82 13.86 -8.60
N SER A 94 6.67 13.69 -7.97
CA SER A 94 5.90 12.45 -7.98
C SER A 94 4.60 12.61 -8.76
N VAL A 95 4.18 11.57 -9.47
CA VAL A 95 2.89 11.54 -10.18
C VAL A 95 2.03 10.41 -9.62
N ALA A 96 0.90 10.78 -9.01
CA ALA A 96 -0.07 9.83 -8.46
C ALA A 96 -1.47 10.10 -9.02
N GLY A 97 -2.35 9.13 -8.91
CA GLY A 97 -3.75 9.24 -9.38
C GLY A 97 -4.27 7.92 -9.91
N ALA A 98 -5.46 7.97 -10.50
CA ALA A 98 -6.18 6.79 -10.94
C ALA A 98 -5.38 5.91 -11.91
N PHE A 99 -5.65 4.64 -11.84
CA PHE A 99 -5.13 3.61 -12.71
C PHE A 99 -5.41 3.88 -14.20
N ARG A 100 -4.45 3.56 -15.08
CA ARG A 100 -4.54 3.70 -16.56
C ARG A 100 -4.81 5.13 -17.06
N LYS A 101 -4.44 6.14 -16.32
CA LYS A 101 -4.61 7.56 -16.71
C LYS A 101 -3.30 8.21 -17.19
N GLY A 102 -2.30 7.42 -17.61
CA GLY A 102 -1.07 7.89 -18.26
C GLY A 102 -0.11 8.64 -17.36
N LYS A 103 0.09 8.20 -16.11
CA LYS A 103 1.10 8.75 -15.19
C LYS A 103 2.52 8.52 -15.73
N SER A 104 2.89 7.26 -15.96
CA SER A 104 4.19 6.86 -16.52
C SER A 104 4.45 7.49 -17.89
N PHE A 105 3.43 7.59 -18.73
CA PHE A 105 3.49 8.31 -20.02
C PHE A 105 3.88 9.79 -19.86
N LEU A 106 3.36 10.48 -18.84
CA LEU A 106 3.76 11.86 -18.54
C LEU A 106 5.20 11.93 -18.03
N LEU A 107 5.59 11.00 -17.16
CA LEU A 107 6.95 10.93 -16.61
C LEU A 107 8.00 10.72 -17.70
N ASP A 108 7.69 10.00 -18.76
CA ASP A 108 8.60 9.83 -19.88
C ASP A 108 8.84 11.13 -20.66
N PHE A 109 7.83 12.01 -20.77
CA PHE A 109 8.07 13.36 -21.29
C PHE A 109 8.88 14.21 -20.30
N MET A 110 8.73 14.00 -19.00
CA MET A 110 9.58 14.65 -18.01
C MET A 110 11.03 14.17 -18.14
N LEU A 111 11.28 12.86 -18.32
CA LEU A 111 12.60 12.31 -18.60
C LEU A 111 13.20 12.88 -19.87
N ARG A 112 12.42 12.90 -20.96
CA ARG A 112 12.86 13.49 -22.23
C ARG A 112 13.28 14.96 -22.07
N TYR A 113 12.56 15.73 -21.26
CA TYR A 113 12.94 17.09 -20.91
C TYR A 113 14.24 17.12 -20.11
N MET A 114 14.38 16.27 -19.10
CA MET A 114 15.59 16.25 -18.24
C MET A 114 16.86 15.95 -19.04
N TYR A 115 16.79 15.03 -20.01
CA TYR A 115 17.91 14.71 -20.89
C TYR A 115 18.18 15.80 -21.95
N ASN A 116 17.17 16.55 -22.38
CA ASN A 116 17.27 17.50 -23.48
C ASN A 116 16.97 18.96 -23.06
N ARG A 117 17.05 19.30 -21.78
CA ARG A 117 16.58 20.59 -21.22
C ARG A 117 17.23 21.83 -21.83
N THR A 118 18.45 21.70 -22.38
CA THR A 118 19.16 22.81 -23.05
C THR A 118 18.67 23.06 -24.48
N SER A 119 17.90 22.13 -25.03
CA SER A 119 17.34 22.24 -26.38
C SER A 119 15.97 22.90 -26.36
N PRO A 120 15.69 23.92 -27.18
CA PRO A 120 14.34 24.43 -27.34
C PRO A 120 13.34 23.41 -27.89
N CYS A 121 13.85 22.35 -28.56
CA CYS A 121 13.10 21.23 -29.09
C CYS A 121 13.19 19.98 -28.19
N TRP A 122 13.24 20.13 -26.90
CA TRP A 122 13.39 19.07 -25.91
C TRP A 122 12.38 17.90 -26.07
N ILE A 123 11.21 18.19 -26.60
CA ILE A 123 10.13 17.19 -26.77
C ILE A 123 10.52 16.07 -27.77
N GLY A 124 11.57 16.28 -28.58
CA GLY A 124 12.14 15.29 -29.50
C GLY A 124 11.56 15.31 -30.92
N GLY A 125 12.01 14.38 -31.74
CA GLY A 125 11.57 14.19 -33.11
C GLY A 125 10.20 13.53 -33.21
N ASN A 126 9.54 13.74 -34.34
CA ASN A 126 8.18 13.25 -34.57
C ASN A 126 8.04 11.72 -34.66
N THR A 127 9.13 11.02 -34.99
CA THR A 127 9.17 9.57 -35.25
C THR A 127 9.87 8.78 -34.14
N GLU A 128 10.42 9.46 -33.13
CA GLU A 128 11.13 8.82 -32.03
C GLU A 128 10.14 8.24 -31.02
N PRO A 129 10.27 6.95 -30.66
CA PRO A 129 9.45 6.35 -29.62
C PRO A 129 9.74 6.99 -28.27
N LEU A 130 8.76 6.99 -27.38
CA LEU A 130 8.92 7.45 -26.02
C LEU A 130 9.45 6.31 -25.16
N THR A 131 10.57 6.54 -24.47
CA THR A 131 11.23 5.56 -23.62
C THR A 131 11.44 6.11 -22.22
N GLY A 132 11.41 5.24 -21.21
CA GLY A 132 11.56 5.63 -19.81
C GLY A 132 10.90 4.65 -18.87
N PHE A 133 9.94 5.13 -18.08
CA PHE A 133 9.11 4.31 -17.23
C PHE A 133 8.25 3.36 -18.06
N THR A 134 8.03 2.15 -17.55
CA THR A 134 7.25 1.16 -18.27
C THR A 134 5.77 1.56 -18.34
N TRP A 135 5.24 1.62 -19.52
CA TRP A 135 3.80 1.82 -19.77
C TRP A 135 3.36 1.09 -21.04
N ARG A 136 2.13 0.66 -21.05
CA ARG A 136 1.51 0.04 -22.23
C ARG A 136 0.04 0.44 -22.37
N GLY A 137 -0.52 0.30 -23.55
CA GLY A 137 -1.96 0.34 -23.76
C GLY A 137 -2.66 -0.87 -23.09
N GLY A 138 -3.98 -0.83 -22.93
CA GLY A 138 -4.77 -1.95 -22.40
C GLY A 138 -5.37 -1.69 -21.02
N CYS A 139 -5.95 -2.73 -20.40
CA CYS A 139 -6.71 -2.64 -19.15
C CYS A 139 -5.96 -3.18 -17.91
N GLU A 140 -4.83 -3.86 -18.10
CA GLU A 140 -4.07 -4.45 -16.99
C GLU A 140 -3.10 -3.44 -16.35
N ARG A 141 -2.77 -3.67 -15.08
CA ARG A 141 -1.82 -2.87 -14.30
C ARG A 141 -0.40 -3.10 -14.79
N GLU A 142 0.41 -2.04 -14.82
CA GLU A 142 1.82 -2.11 -15.17
C GLU A 142 2.71 -1.73 -13.97
N THR A 143 2.43 -0.58 -13.34
CA THR A 143 3.22 -0.09 -12.20
C THR A 143 2.63 -0.61 -10.89
N THR A 144 3.48 -1.21 -10.04
CA THR A 144 3.15 -1.63 -8.67
C THR A 144 3.98 -0.84 -7.66
N GLY A 145 3.42 -0.55 -6.48
CA GLY A 145 4.10 0.19 -5.42
C GLY A 145 4.56 1.59 -5.84
N ILE A 146 5.84 1.89 -5.59
CA ILE A 146 6.49 3.15 -5.98
C ILE A 146 7.78 2.83 -6.72
N GLN A 147 7.96 3.45 -7.88
CA GLN A 147 9.17 3.37 -8.69
C GLN A 147 9.84 4.73 -8.78
N ILE A 148 11.17 4.77 -8.78
CA ILE A 148 11.96 5.95 -9.08
C ILE A 148 12.86 5.71 -10.29
N TRP A 149 13.23 6.79 -10.98
CA TRP A 149 14.23 6.69 -12.03
C TRP A 149 15.61 6.48 -11.43
N SER A 150 16.38 5.55 -11.94
CA SER A 150 17.69 5.17 -11.38
C SER A 150 18.75 6.26 -11.48
N GLU A 151 18.58 7.22 -12.41
CA GLU A 151 19.46 8.37 -12.56
C GLU A 151 18.87 9.61 -11.88
N VAL A 152 19.63 10.22 -10.99
CA VAL A 152 19.29 11.48 -10.32
C VAL A 152 19.93 12.62 -11.08
N PHE A 153 19.11 13.58 -11.52
CA PHE A 153 19.59 14.70 -12.36
C PHE A 153 20.13 15.83 -11.49
N VAL A 154 21.39 16.23 -11.75
CA VAL A 154 21.97 17.41 -11.09
C VAL A 154 21.70 18.67 -11.92
N ILE A 155 21.08 19.67 -11.31
CA ILE A 155 20.68 20.91 -11.96
C ILE A 155 21.25 22.12 -11.22
N ASP A 156 21.84 23.04 -11.99
CA ASP A 156 22.25 24.34 -11.50
C ASP A 156 21.06 25.29 -11.52
N LYS A 157 20.67 25.79 -10.35
CA LYS A 157 19.61 26.81 -10.22
C LYS A 157 20.13 28.20 -10.57
N PRO A 158 19.26 29.15 -10.94
CA PRO A 158 19.66 30.52 -11.26
C PRO A 158 20.42 31.23 -10.14
N ASN A 159 20.23 30.82 -8.90
CA ASN A 159 20.93 31.36 -7.74
C ASN A 159 22.33 30.75 -7.52
N GLY A 160 22.82 29.90 -8.43
CA GLY A 160 24.12 29.24 -8.36
C GLY A 160 24.18 28.01 -7.45
N THR A 161 23.07 27.59 -6.85
CA THR A 161 23.04 26.34 -6.06
C THR A 161 22.75 25.14 -6.95
N LYS A 162 23.37 23.99 -6.64
CA LYS A 162 23.09 22.71 -7.29
C LYS A 162 22.04 21.96 -6.50
N VAL A 163 21.12 21.34 -7.22
CA VAL A 163 20.09 20.47 -6.63
C VAL A 163 20.02 19.15 -7.37
N ALA A 164 19.66 18.11 -6.66
CA ALA A 164 19.36 16.79 -7.20
C ALA A 164 17.86 16.70 -7.53
N VAL A 165 17.48 16.21 -8.71
CA VAL A 165 16.08 16.05 -9.13
C VAL A 165 15.77 14.58 -9.33
N LEU A 166 14.77 14.08 -8.62
CA LEU A 166 14.28 12.71 -8.65
C LEU A 166 12.86 12.69 -9.22
N LEU A 167 12.61 11.77 -10.17
CA LEU A 167 11.29 11.50 -10.73
C LEU A 167 10.74 10.19 -10.14
N MET A 168 9.48 10.23 -9.70
CA MET A 168 8.83 9.15 -8.98
C MET A 168 7.49 8.80 -9.63
N ASP A 169 7.31 7.53 -10.02
CA ASP A 169 6.05 6.95 -10.47
C ASP A 169 5.38 6.16 -9.34
N THR A 170 4.06 6.19 -9.30
CA THR A 170 3.27 5.44 -8.33
C THR A 170 2.31 4.50 -9.02
N GLN A 171 2.00 3.38 -8.37
CA GLN A 171 0.90 2.53 -8.85
C GLN A 171 -0.39 3.34 -8.98
N GLY A 172 -1.25 2.90 -9.90
CA GLY A 172 -2.55 3.52 -10.09
C GLY A 172 -3.50 3.20 -8.95
N ALA A 173 -4.18 4.23 -8.43
CA ALA A 173 -5.25 4.04 -7.47
C ALA A 173 -6.49 3.44 -8.13
N PHE A 174 -7.27 2.65 -7.36
CA PHE A 174 -8.57 2.10 -7.75
C PHE A 174 -8.50 1.09 -8.91
N ASP A 175 -7.46 0.28 -8.96
CA ASP A 175 -7.41 -0.92 -9.80
C ASP A 175 -8.22 -2.06 -9.16
N SER A 176 -8.33 -3.19 -9.86
CA SER A 176 -9.11 -4.36 -9.39
C SER A 176 -8.42 -5.17 -8.28
N GLN A 177 -7.16 -4.88 -7.96
CA GLN A 177 -6.32 -5.65 -7.03
C GLN A 177 -5.94 -4.85 -5.79
N SER A 178 -6.12 -3.51 -5.81
CA SER A 178 -5.71 -2.63 -4.71
C SER A 178 -6.90 -2.25 -3.83
N THR A 179 -6.70 -2.37 -2.53
CA THR A 179 -7.66 -1.86 -1.53
C THR A 179 -7.57 -0.33 -1.42
N ILE A 180 -8.57 0.30 -0.81
CA ILE A 180 -8.52 1.74 -0.49
C ILE A 180 -7.34 2.05 0.43
N LYS A 181 -6.99 1.13 1.34
CA LYS A 181 -5.84 1.26 2.24
C LYS A 181 -4.53 1.28 1.44
N ASP A 182 -4.38 0.40 0.45
CA ASP A 182 -3.19 0.36 -0.40
C ASP A 182 -3.03 1.65 -1.19
N CYS A 183 -4.12 2.13 -1.79
CA CYS A 183 -4.15 3.41 -2.48
C CYS A 183 -3.76 4.57 -1.56
N ALA A 184 -4.30 4.59 -0.32
CA ALA A 184 -3.99 5.62 0.67
C ALA A 184 -2.51 5.56 1.11
N THR A 185 -1.96 4.36 1.32
CA THR A 185 -0.57 4.17 1.73
C THR A 185 0.40 4.69 0.66
N VAL A 186 0.24 4.27 -0.60
CA VAL A 186 1.11 4.69 -1.69
C VAL A 186 1.01 6.19 -1.94
N PHE A 187 -0.22 6.74 -1.95
CA PHE A 187 -0.42 8.17 -2.14
C PHE A 187 0.16 8.99 -0.99
N ALA A 188 -0.06 8.56 0.26
CA ALA A 188 0.48 9.23 1.43
C ALA A 188 2.02 9.23 1.41
N LEU A 189 2.63 8.06 1.19
CA LEU A 189 4.08 7.92 1.15
C LEU A 189 4.71 8.77 0.03
N SER A 190 4.14 8.75 -1.17
CA SER A 190 4.60 9.59 -2.28
C SER A 190 4.45 11.08 -1.99
N THR A 191 3.35 11.49 -1.33
CA THR A 191 3.11 12.90 -0.97
C THR A 191 4.05 13.38 0.15
N MET A 192 4.31 12.53 1.14
CA MET A 192 5.21 12.85 2.25
C MET A 192 6.66 13.04 1.76
N THR A 193 7.09 12.25 0.78
CA THR A 193 8.46 12.24 0.28
C THR A 193 8.71 13.19 -0.88
N SER A 194 7.67 13.63 -1.60
CA SER A 194 7.80 14.57 -2.72
C SER A 194 7.79 16.04 -2.29
N SER A 195 8.43 16.91 -3.08
CA SER A 195 8.30 18.37 -3.01
C SER A 195 7.17 18.88 -3.90
N VAL A 196 6.88 18.18 -4.99
CA VAL A 196 5.76 18.42 -5.89
C VAL A 196 5.02 17.10 -6.14
N GLN A 197 3.80 17.01 -5.66
CA GLN A 197 2.89 15.90 -5.95
C GLN A 197 1.95 16.29 -7.08
N VAL A 198 2.04 15.61 -8.21
CA VAL A 198 1.10 15.77 -9.33
C VAL A 198 -0.05 14.78 -9.13
N TYR A 199 -1.26 15.30 -8.89
CA TYR A 199 -2.47 14.50 -8.78
C TYR A 199 -3.17 14.43 -10.13
N ASN A 200 -2.99 13.30 -10.82
CA ASN A 200 -3.43 13.08 -12.19
C ASN A 200 -4.87 12.59 -12.24
N LEU A 201 -5.78 13.46 -12.62
CA LEU A 201 -7.22 13.22 -12.74
C LEU A 201 -7.68 13.26 -14.20
N SER A 202 -8.83 12.68 -14.49
CA SER A 202 -9.41 12.67 -15.83
C SER A 202 -10.65 13.56 -15.90
N GLN A 203 -10.73 14.39 -16.90
CA GLN A 203 -11.87 15.24 -17.30
C GLN A 203 -12.30 16.32 -16.29
N ASN A 204 -12.28 16.07 -15.01
CA ASN A 204 -12.79 17.00 -14.00
C ASN A 204 -12.17 16.74 -12.62
N ILE A 205 -12.40 17.66 -11.67
CA ILE A 205 -12.25 17.38 -10.24
C ILE A 205 -13.66 17.08 -9.72
N GLN A 206 -13.90 15.83 -9.38
CA GLN A 206 -15.17 15.38 -8.81
C GLN A 206 -15.12 15.47 -7.27
N GLU A 207 -16.26 15.33 -6.61
CA GLU A 207 -16.30 15.41 -5.15
C GLU A 207 -15.66 14.19 -4.47
N ASP A 208 -15.79 13.02 -5.09
CA ASP A 208 -15.12 11.79 -4.68
C ASP A 208 -13.58 11.90 -4.78
N ASP A 209 -13.04 12.55 -5.84
CA ASP A 209 -11.60 12.83 -5.93
C ASP A 209 -11.10 13.65 -4.73
N LEU A 210 -11.89 14.63 -4.29
CA LEU A 210 -11.54 15.46 -3.14
C LEU A 210 -11.67 14.69 -1.81
N GLN A 211 -12.67 13.82 -1.68
CA GLN A 211 -12.85 12.96 -0.50
C GLN A 211 -11.73 11.92 -0.40
N HIS A 212 -11.35 11.29 -1.51
CA HIS A 212 -10.18 10.40 -1.55
C HIS A 212 -8.90 11.14 -1.20
N LEU A 213 -8.70 12.34 -1.75
CA LEU A 213 -7.54 13.17 -1.41
C LEU A 213 -7.52 13.52 0.08
N GLN A 214 -8.67 13.84 0.68
CA GLN A 214 -8.77 14.06 2.12
C GLN A 214 -8.34 12.82 2.91
N LEU A 215 -8.86 11.65 2.54
CA LEU A 215 -8.51 10.37 3.19
C LEU A 215 -7.00 10.11 3.08
N PHE A 216 -6.43 10.24 1.90
CA PHE A 216 -5.02 9.96 1.64
C PHE A 216 -4.09 10.93 2.40
N THR A 217 -4.44 12.21 2.42
CA THR A 217 -3.66 13.22 3.14
C THR A 217 -3.80 13.11 4.65
N GLU A 218 -4.96 12.69 5.15
CA GLU A 218 -5.15 12.38 6.57
C GLU A 218 -4.33 11.17 6.99
N TYR A 219 -4.27 10.14 6.15
CA TYR A 219 -3.43 8.97 6.39
C TYR A 219 -1.94 9.35 6.48
N GLY A 220 -1.45 10.19 5.56
CA GLY A 220 -0.09 10.73 5.60
C GLY A 220 0.15 11.61 6.82
N ARG A 221 -0.80 12.48 7.19
CA ARG A 221 -0.70 13.35 8.37
C ARG A 221 -0.60 12.55 9.68
N LEU A 222 -1.36 11.45 9.79
CA LEU A 222 -1.31 10.55 10.96
C LEU A 222 0.01 9.78 11.07
N ALA A 223 0.68 9.55 9.94
CA ALA A 223 2.00 8.91 9.93
C ALA A 223 3.14 9.84 10.39
N MET A 224 2.90 11.16 10.42
CA MET A 224 3.86 12.16 10.90
C MET A 224 3.67 12.36 12.40
N GLU A 225 4.76 12.28 13.18
CA GLU A 225 4.72 12.42 14.65
C GLU A 225 4.43 13.86 15.11
N GLU A 226 4.75 14.86 14.28
CA GLU A 226 4.58 16.26 14.59
C GLU A 226 3.54 16.93 13.69
N ILE A 227 2.65 17.71 14.28
CA ILE A 227 1.60 18.42 13.56
C ILE A 227 2.16 19.76 13.07
N TYR A 228 2.63 19.80 11.84
CA TYR A 228 2.97 21.05 11.17
C TYR A 228 1.70 21.76 10.69
N GLN A 229 1.76 23.09 10.57
CA GLN A 229 0.62 23.86 10.05
C GLN A 229 0.22 23.41 8.63
N LYS A 230 1.22 23.03 7.80
CA LYS A 230 1.02 22.50 6.44
C LYS A 230 2.03 21.40 6.18
N PRO A 231 1.66 20.14 6.40
CA PRO A 231 2.58 19.01 6.35
C PRO A 231 3.16 18.73 4.96
N PHE A 232 2.47 19.15 3.89
CA PHE A 232 2.87 18.88 2.51
C PHE A 232 3.16 20.18 1.75
N GLN A 233 4.05 20.10 0.76
CA GLN A 233 4.50 21.27 0.03
C GLN A 233 3.55 21.63 -1.11
N THR A 234 3.77 21.12 -2.31
CA THR A 234 3.00 21.51 -3.50
C THR A 234 2.15 20.36 -4.02
N LEU A 235 0.87 20.59 -4.20
CA LEU A 235 -0.04 19.72 -4.94
C LEU A 235 -0.43 20.38 -6.25
N MET A 236 -0.13 19.70 -7.37
CA MET A 236 -0.54 20.12 -8.71
C MET A 236 -1.65 19.17 -9.21
N PHE A 237 -2.89 19.65 -9.26
CA PHE A 237 -3.97 18.93 -9.94
C PHE A 237 -3.71 18.98 -11.45
N LEU A 238 -3.50 17.84 -12.05
CA LEU A 238 -3.39 17.69 -13.50
C LEU A 238 -4.68 17.09 -14.03
N ILE A 239 -5.51 17.93 -14.67
CA ILE A 239 -6.78 17.48 -15.26
C ILE A 239 -6.54 17.10 -16.70
N ARG A 240 -6.48 15.80 -16.97
CA ARG A 240 -6.32 15.21 -18.28
C ARG A 240 -7.65 15.17 -19.03
N ASP A 241 -7.58 15.16 -20.35
CA ASP A 241 -8.73 15.01 -21.23
C ASP A 241 -9.79 16.13 -21.03
N TRP A 242 -9.32 17.33 -20.67
CA TRP A 242 -10.19 18.48 -20.47
C TRP A 242 -10.97 18.83 -21.72
N SER A 243 -12.28 18.74 -21.66
CA SER A 243 -13.17 18.84 -22.83
C SER A 243 -13.94 20.18 -22.89
N TYR A 244 -13.67 21.11 -21.96
CA TYR A 244 -14.42 22.37 -21.86
C TYR A 244 -13.53 23.62 -21.96
N PRO A 245 -12.69 23.74 -23.05
CA PRO A 245 -11.78 24.88 -23.18
C PRO A 245 -12.51 26.23 -23.34
N TYR A 246 -13.78 26.21 -23.71
CA TYR A 246 -14.66 27.38 -23.81
C TYR A 246 -15.11 27.93 -22.43
N GLU A 247 -15.05 27.12 -21.36
CA GLU A 247 -15.29 27.58 -19.97
C GLU A 247 -13.98 28.00 -19.29
N HIS A 248 -12.97 27.15 -19.38
CA HIS A 248 -11.64 27.38 -18.84
C HIS A 248 -10.60 26.93 -19.87
N ALA A 249 -9.76 27.85 -20.33
CA ALA A 249 -8.71 27.57 -21.32
C ALA A 249 -7.75 26.49 -20.81
N TYR A 250 -7.11 25.79 -21.71
CA TYR A 250 -6.02 24.88 -21.38
C TYR A 250 -4.90 25.58 -20.62
N GLY A 251 -4.07 24.80 -19.92
CA GLY A 251 -2.89 25.27 -19.25
C GLY A 251 -3.14 25.77 -17.82
N LEU A 252 -2.16 26.49 -17.30
CA LEU A 252 -2.10 26.95 -15.90
C LEU A 252 -3.17 28.00 -15.57
N GLU A 253 -3.38 29.00 -16.42
CA GLU A 253 -4.31 30.11 -16.15
C GLU A 253 -5.76 29.65 -16.08
N GLY A 254 -6.16 28.77 -17.01
CA GLY A 254 -7.49 28.15 -16.97
C GLY A 254 -7.64 27.23 -15.77
N GLY A 255 -6.60 26.46 -15.47
CA GLY A 255 -6.55 25.58 -14.32
C GLY A 255 -6.69 26.31 -13.00
N LYS A 256 -6.00 27.44 -12.82
CA LYS A 256 -6.07 28.25 -11.61
C LYS A 256 -7.50 28.73 -11.35
N LYS A 257 -8.16 29.32 -12.35
CA LYS A 257 -9.55 29.78 -12.25
C LYS A 257 -10.52 28.64 -11.96
N PHE A 258 -10.27 27.48 -12.57
CA PHE A 258 -11.07 26.28 -12.35
C PHE A 258 -10.92 25.76 -10.92
N LEU A 259 -9.69 25.64 -10.42
CA LEU A 259 -9.39 25.16 -9.07
C LEU A 259 -9.97 26.07 -7.99
N GLU A 260 -9.80 27.38 -8.14
CA GLU A 260 -10.40 28.38 -7.23
C GLU A 260 -11.91 28.17 -7.08
N LYS A 261 -12.60 27.93 -8.19
CA LYS A 261 -14.05 27.65 -8.18
C LYS A 261 -14.38 26.31 -7.49
N ARG A 262 -13.55 25.26 -7.67
CA ARG A 262 -13.76 23.92 -7.10
C ARG A 262 -13.47 23.87 -5.60
N LEU A 263 -12.42 24.55 -5.16
CA LEU A 263 -12.00 24.56 -3.76
C LEU A 263 -12.61 25.71 -2.95
N GLN A 264 -13.46 26.54 -3.54
CA GLN A 264 -14.15 27.62 -2.84
C GLN A 264 -15.07 27.07 -1.76
N VAL A 265 -14.87 27.51 -0.50
CA VAL A 265 -15.76 27.22 0.62
C VAL A 265 -16.91 28.21 0.62
N LYS A 266 -18.14 27.72 0.40
CA LYS A 266 -19.35 28.55 0.38
C LYS A 266 -20.17 28.30 1.65
N GLN A 267 -20.74 29.36 2.24
CA GLN A 267 -21.54 29.25 3.47
C GLN A 267 -22.81 28.37 3.32
N ASN A 268 -23.35 28.28 2.11
CA ASN A 268 -24.54 27.52 1.80
C ASN A 268 -24.25 26.06 1.37
N GLN A 269 -22.97 25.64 1.38
CA GLN A 269 -22.62 24.23 1.15
C GLN A 269 -22.85 23.39 2.40
N HIS A 270 -23.10 22.09 2.20
CA HIS A 270 -23.12 21.12 3.30
C HIS A 270 -21.79 21.14 4.05
N GLU A 271 -21.83 20.97 5.36
CA GLU A 271 -20.64 21.05 6.23
C GLU A 271 -19.54 20.08 5.82
N GLU A 272 -19.90 18.85 5.44
CA GLU A 272 -18.98 17.83 4.92
C GLU A 272 -18.16 18.36 3.75
N LEU A 273 -18.82 18.95 2.74
CA LEU A 273 -18.16 19.52 1.56
C LEU A 273 -17.24 20.69 1.90
N GLN A 274 -17.63 21.51 2.91
CA GLN A 274 -16.77 22.57 3.41
C GLN A 274 -15.52 22.00 4.10
N ASN A 275 -15.69 20.94 4.91
CA ASN A 275 -14.60 20.34 5.67
C ASN A 275 -13.56 19.69 4.76
N VAL A 276 -13.95 18.99 3.70
CA VAL A 276 -13.05 18.47 2.67
C VAL A 276 -12.15 19.58 2.11
N ARG A 277 -12.73 20.71 1.70
CA ARG A 277 -12.00 21.85 1.12
C ARG A 277 -11.07 22.52 2.12
N LYS A 278 -11.54 22.76 3.34
CA LYS A 278 -10.73 23.30 4.45
C LYS A 278 -9.55 22.39 4.76
N HIS A 279 -9.78 21.09 4.79
CA HIS A 279 -8.74 20.09 5.02
C HIS A 279 -7.64 20.16 3.94
N ILE A 280 -8.01 20.14 2.65
CA ILE A 280 -7.05 20.24 1.55
C ILE A 280 -6.23 21.52 1.65
N HIS A 281 -6.86 22.66 1.92
CA HIS A 281 -6.15 23.93 2.11
C HIS A 281 -5.22 23.95 3.33
N SER A 282 -5.53 23.18 4.37
CA SER A 282 -4.68 23.05 5.56
C SER A 282 -3.48 22.14 5.36
N CYS A 283 -3.58 21.19 4.42
CA CYS A 283 -2.54 20.19 4.21
C CYS A 283 -1.38 20.64 3.33
N PHE A 284 -1.63 21.48 2.32
CA PHE A 284 -0.64 21.86 1.32
C PHE A 284 -0.25 23.34 1.40
N SER A 285 1.06 23.60 1.24
CA SER A 285 1.58 24.98 1.18
C SER A 285 1.17 25.66 -0.12
N ASN A 286 1.22 24.96 -1.24
CA ASN A 286 0.84 25.43 -2.56
C ASN A 286 -0.14 24.47 -3.22
N LEU A 287 -1.17 25.04 -3.87
CA LEU A 287 -2.14 24.32 -4.66
C LEU A 287 -2.15 24.89 -6.08
N GLY A 288 -1.91 24.05 -7.07
CA GLY A 288 -1.96 24.39 -8.48
C GLY A 288 -2.92 23.50 -9.25
N CYS A 289 -3.29 23.94 -10.44
CA CYS A 289 -4.05 23.12 -11.38
C CYS A 289 -3.64 23.44 -12.80
N PHE A 290 -3.51 22.40 -13.61
CA PHE A 290 -3.22 22.50 -15.03
C PHE A 290 -4.24 21.69 -15.83
N LEU A 291 -4.86 22.32 -16.85
CA LEU A 291 -5.84 21.70 -17.72
C LEU A 291 -5.15 21.24 -18.99
N LEU A 292 -5.12 19.92 -19.21
CA LEU A 292 -4.44 19.29 -20.33
C LEU A 292 -5.48 18.71 -21.31
N PRO A 293 -5.40 19.00 -22.62
CA PRO A 293 -6.30 18.40 -23.62
C PRO A 293 -6.08 16.88 -23.75
N HIS A 294 -6.97 16.23 -24.47
CA HIS A 294 -6.83 14.82 -24.81
C HIS A 294 -5.64 14.61 -25.77
N PRO A 295 -4.82 13.55 -25.59
CA PRO A 295 -3.65 13.31 -26.44
C PRO A 295 -3.96 12.91 -27.88
N GLY A 296 -5.21 12.68 -28.21
CA GLY A 296 -5.67 12.26 -29.53
C GLY A 296 -6.25 10.84 -29.55
N LEU A 297 -7.16 10.60 -30.49
CA LEU A 297 -7.85 9.32 -30.61
C LEU A 297 -6.88 8.18 -30.96
N LYS A 298 -5.86 8.45 -31.78
CA LYS A 298 -4.84 7.47 -32.13
C LYS A 298 -4.10 6.92 -30.90
N VAL A 299 -3.79 7.79 -29.94
CA VAL A 299 -3.16 7.38 -28.67
C VAL A 299 -4.08 6.45 -27.85
N ALA A 300 -5.38 6.73 -27.86
CA ALA A 300 -6.36 5.98 -27.07
C ALA A 300 -6.73 4.62 -27.69
N THR A 301 -6.66 4.48 -29.02
CA THR A 301 -7.21 3.32 -29.74
C THR A 301 -6.17 2.45 -30.45
N ASN A 302 -4.92 2.92 -30.58
CA ASN A 302 -3.86 2.13 -31.22
C ASN A 302 -3.13 1.25 -30.18
N PRO A 303 -3.26 -0.08 -30.24
CA PRO A 303 -2.59 -0.98 -29.30
C PRO A 303 -1.06 -1.00 -29.45
N SER A 304 -0.56 -0.58 -30.64
CA SER A 304 0.88 -0.50 -30.95
C SER A 304 1.43 0.92 -30.80
N PHE A 305 0.73 1.81 -30.09
CA PHE A 305 1.21 3.17 -29.83
C PHE A 305 2.45 3.14 -28.94
N ASP A 306 3.54 3.70 -29.41
CA ASP A 306 4.86 3.72 -28.77
C ASP A 306 5.31 5.13 -28.32
N GLY A 307 4.40 6.09 -28.30
CA GLY A 307 4.70 7.45 -27.85
C GLY A 307 5.24 8.41 -28.92
N ARG A 308 5.23 8.04 -30.19
CA ARG A 308 5.65 8.92 -31.29
C ARG A 308 4.79 10.18 -31.38
N LEU A 309 5.43 11.33 -31.53
CA LEU A 309 4.75 12.62 -31.55
C LEU A 309 3.82 12.80 -32.78
N ASN A 310 4.05 12.07 -33.88
CA ASN A 310 3.16 12.09 -35.04
C ASN A 310 1.73 11.61 -34.74
N ASP A 311 1.55 10.79 -33.72
CA ASP A 311 0.27 10.23 -33.35
C ASP A 311 -0.42 11.01 -32.22
N ILE A 312 0.25 12.04 -31.69
CA ILE A 312 -0.23 12.89 -30.60
C ILE A 312 -0.74 14.21 -31.17
N ASP A 313 -1.89 14.68 -30.67
CA ASP A 313 -2.51 15.93 -31.09
C ASP A 313 -1.62 17.15 -30.74
N GLU A 314 -1.67 18.16 -31.64
CA GLU A 314 -0.83 19.36 -31.50
C GLU A 314 -1.15 20.18 -30.25
N ASP A 315 -2.43 20.29 -29.87
CA ASP A 315 -2.81 21.01 -28.65
C ASP A 315 -2.24 20.33 -27.41
N PHE A 316 -2.23 18.99 -27.36
CA PHE A 316 -1.61 18.25 -26.28
C PHE A 316 -0.09 18.48 -26.22
N LYS A 317 0.61 18.39 -27.35
CA LYS A 317 2.05 18.68 -27.44
C LYS A 317 2.38 20.11 -27.03
N LYS A 318 1.54 21.07 -27.42
CA LYS A 318 1.69 22.48 -27.03
C LYS A 318 1.59 22.64 -25.53
N GLU A 319 0.59 22.03 -24.91
CA GLU A 319 0.41 22.15 -23.46
C GLU A 319 1.44 21.32 -22.66
N LEU A 320 1.97 20.22 -23.20
CA LEU A 320 3.14 19.54 -22.61
C LEU A 320 4.37 20.44 -22.57
N ARG A 321 4.62 21.23 -23.64
CA ARG A 321 5.74 22.18 -23.68
C ARG A 321 5.61 23.29 -22.62
N ASN A 322 4.40 23.54 -22.13
CA ASN A 322 4.13 24.47 -21.03
C ASN A 322 4.22 23.76 -19.66
N LEU A 323 3.61 22.57 -19.52
CA LEU A 323 3.50 21.83 -18.25
C LEU A 323 4.85 21.34 -17.75
N VAL A 324 5.64 20.68 -18.61
CA VAL A 324 6.89 20.02 -18.17
C VAL A 324 7.92 21.03 -17.67
N PRO A 325 8.21 22.15 -18.38
CA PRO A 325 9.07 23.19 -17.83
C PRO A 325 8.49 23.91 -16.61
N LEU A 326 7.17 24.03 -16.49
CA LEU A 326 6.53 24.57 -15.28
C LEU A 326 6.93 23.77 -14.02
N LEU A 327 7.09 22.45 -14.16
CA LEU A 327 7.43 21.57 -13.05
C LEU A 327 8.96 21.40 -12.87
N LEU A 328 9.76 21.45 -13.95
CA LEU A 328 11.14 20.98 -13.97
C LEU A 328 12.17 22.01 -14.44
N ALA A 329 11.77 23.21 -14.91
CA ALA A 329 12.73 24.24 -15.25
C ALA A 329 13.51 24.71 -14.00
N PRO A 330 14.81 25.01 -14.11
CA PRO A 330 15.66 25.33 -12.97
C PRO A 330 15.11 26.41 -12.04
N GLU A 331 14.42 27.42 -12.61
CA GLU A 331 13.79 28.51 -11.90
C GLU A 331 12.55 28.10 -11.10
N ASN A 332 11.90 26.99 -11.48
CA ASN A 332 10.65 26.51 -10.90
C ASN A 332 10.85 25.36 -9.90
N LEU A 333 12.06 24.83 -9.79
CA LEU A 333 12.34 23.67 -8.93
C LEU A 333 12.09 24.00 -7.46
N VAL A 334 11.22 23.20 -6.84
CA VAL A 334 10.86 23.26 -5.42
C VAL A 334 11.69 22.22 -4.67
N GLU A 335 12.64 22.71 -3.86
CA GLU A 335 13.45 21.83 -3.01
C GLU A 335 12.58 21.19 -1.91
N LYS A 336 12.84 19.91 -1.59
CA LYS A 336 12.13 19.22 -0.51
C LYS A 336 12.46 19.87 0.82
N GLU A 337 11.42 20.14 1.60
CA GLU A 337 11.51 20.65 2.96
C GLU A 337 10.73 19.75 3.92
N ILE A 338 11.30 19.47 5.08
CA ILE A 338 10.66 18.78 6.18
C ILE A 338 10.86 19.66 7.41
N SER A 339 9.78 20.00 8.10
CA SER A 339 9.83 20.87 9.29
C SER A 339 10.50 22.23 9.04
N GLY A 340 10.37 22.77 7.80
CA GLY A 340 10.99 24.02 7.40
C GLY A 340 12.49 23.95 7.11
N SER A 341 13.10 22.77 7.16
CA SER A 341 14.49 22.53 6.80
C SER A 341 14.59 21.85 5.44
N LYS A 342 15.53 22.31 4.58
CA LYS A 342 15.81 21.66 3.31
C LYS A 342 16.43 20.29 3.54
N VAL A 343 16.04 19.34 2.69
CA VAL A 343 16.41 17.93 2.79
C VAL A 343 17.41 17.59 1.70
N THR A 344 18.51 16.94 2.09
CA THR A 344 19.49 16.36 1.15
C THR A 344 19.04 14.98 0.67
N CYS A 345 19.72 14.43 -0.34
CA CYS A 345 19.48 13.06 -0.78
C CYS A 345 19.65 12.06 0.38
N ARG A 346 20.66 12.25 1.22
CA ARG A 346 20.91 11.43 2.43
C ARG A 346 19.76 11.53 3.43
N ASP A 347 19.33 12.74 3.74
CA ASP A 347 18.22 12.96 4.68
C ASP A 347 16.91 12.35 4.15
N LEU A 348 16.71 12.35 2.83
CA LEU A 348 15.54 11.74 2.21
C LEU A 348 15.54 10.21 2.37
N VAL A 349 16.71 9.55 2.27
CA VAL A 349 16.82 8.10 2.54
C VAL A 349 16.38 7.80 3.97
N GLU A 350 16.91 8.52 4.96
CA GLU A 350 16.50 8.34 6.35
C GLU A 350 15.01 8.63 6.57
N TYR A 351 14.47 9.63 5.87
CA TYR A 351 13.05 9.94 5.95
C TYR A 351 12.16 8.83 5.34
N PHE A 352 12.58 8.22 4.23
CA PHE A 352 11.89 7.05 3.66
C PHE A 352 11.88 5.87 4.64
N LYS A 353 13.01 5.59 5.30
CA LYS A 353 13.10 4.53 6.32
C LYS A 353 12.14 4.78 7.48
N VAL A 354 12.03 6.03 7.94
CA VAL A 354 11.07 6.40 9.01
C VAL A 354 9.62 6.27 8.55
N CYS A 355 9.32 6.65 7.32
CA CYS A 355 7.95 6.65 6.79
C CYS A 355 7.49 5.27 6.28
N GLY A 356 8.38 4.52 5.61
CA GLY A 356 8.08 3.28 4.90
C GLY A 356 8.78 2.03 5.44
N GLY A 357 9.79 2.20 6.30
CA GLY A 357 10.57 1.12 6.87
C GLY A 357 9.93 0.47 8.10
N ASP A 358 10.62 -0.51 8.63
CA ASP A 358 10.21 -1.24 9.82
C ASP A 358 10.20 -0.31 11.04
N LYS A 359 8.99 0.08 11.48
CA LYS A 359 8.83 0.89 12.70
C LYS A 359 9.32 0.09 13.91
N PRO A 360 9.98 0.74 14.88
CA PRO A 360 10.50 0.05 16.05
C PRO A 360 9.38 -0.61 16.85
N TYR A 361 9.74 -1.67 17.57
CA TYR A 361 8.85 -2.34 18.51
C TYR A 361 8.28 -1.36 19.54
N ILE A 362 6.96 -1.35 19.68
CA ILE A 362 6.25 -0.56 20.69
C ILE A 362 5.93 -1.46 21.87
N ALA A 363 6.15 -0.97 23.10
CA ALA A 363 5.79 -1.72 24.30
C ALA A 363 4.28 -2.02 24.32
N PRO A 364 3.86 -3.25 24.68
CA PRO A 364 2.44 -3.64 24.65
C PRO A 364 1.53 -2.72 25.46
N SER A 365 2.01 -2.19 26.59
CA SER A 365 1.27 -1.23 27.42
C SER A 365 1.02 0.11 26.72
N ASP A 366 1.98 0.58 25.93
CA ASP A 366 1.86 1.83 25.18
C ASP A 366 0.98 1.66 23.96
N LEU A 367 1.08 0.49 23.31
CA LEU A 367 0.23 0.12 22.18
C LEU A 367 -1.24 -0.01 22.64
N GLU A 368 -1.50 -0.66 23.79
CA GLU A 368 -2.83 -0.82 24.35
C GLU A 368 -3.44 0.54 24.75
N ARG A 369 -2.64 1.42 25.37
CA ARG A 369 -3.08 2.78 25.71
C ARG A 369 -3.47 3.58 24.47
N LYS A 370 -2.61 3.60 23.44
CA LYS A 370 -2.91 4.28 22.16
C LYS A 370 -4.16 3.70 21.49
N HIS A 371 -4.31 2.38 21.50
CA HIS A 371 -5.51 1.73 20.97
C HIS A 371 -6.77 2.20 21.69
N GLN A 372 -6.76 2.25 23.01
CA GLN A 372 -7.88 2.72 23.82
C GLN A 372 -8.25 4.17 23.49
N ASP A 373 -7.25 5.06 23.42
CA ASP A 373 -7.43 6.47 23.09
C ASP A 373 -8.06 6.65 21.68
N PHE A 374 -7.55 5.90 20.69
CA PHE A 374 -8.08 5.94 19.31
C PHE A 374 -9.49 5.34 19.23
N ARG A 375 -9.75 4.22 19.89
CA ARG A 375 -11.06 3.57 19.94
C ARG A 375 -12.11 4.51 20.54
N GLU A 376 -11.81 5.15 21.67
CA GLU A 376 -12.72 6.12 22.29
C GLU A 376 -12.94 7.35 21.39
N SER A 377 -11.91 7.83 20.72
CA SER A 377 -12.02 8.94 19.79
C SER A 377 -12.89 8.59 18.59
N ALA A 378 -12.68 7.42 17.97
CA ALA A 378 -13.47 6.94 16.83
C ALA A 378 -14.96 6.77 17.20
N VAL A 379 -15.24 6.13 18.34
CA VAL A 379 -16.63 5.95 18.83
C VAL A 379 -17.27 7.30 19.15
N ARG A 380 -16.53 8.23 19.75
CA ARG A 380 -17.02 9.59 20.03
C ARG A 380 -17.36 10.34 18.74
N GLN A 381 -16.46 10.28 17.75
CA GLN A 381 -16.69 10.89 16.44
C GLN A 381 -17.87 10.23 15.73
N PHE A 382 -17.97 8.91 15.75
CA PHE A 382 -19.12 8.19 15.21
C PHE A 382 -20.44 8.65 15.83
N ARG A 383 -20.51 8.83 17.16
CA ARG A 383 -21.71 9.29 17.86
C ARG A 383 -22.06 10.75 17.61
N SER A 384 -21.05 11.60 17.34
CA SER A 384 -21.27 13.04 17.11
C SER A 384 -21.96 13.34 15.77
N VAL A 385 -21.83 12.46 14.78
CA VAL A 385 -22.42 12.64 13.45
C VAL A 385 -23.87 12.14 13.44
N LYS A 386 -24.80 13.01 13.01
CA LYS A 386 -26.22 12.65 12.84
C LYS A 386 -26.37 11.68 11.67
N LYS A 387 -26.98 10.52 11.93
CA LYS A 387 -27.15 9.43 10.95
C LYS A 387 -28.61 9.21 10.59
N MET A 388 -28.85 8.75 9.38
CA MET A 388 -30.16 8.28 8.93
C MET A 388 -30.31 6.79 9.29
N GLY A 389 -31.51 6.34 9.68
CA GLY A 389 -31.79 4.92 9.90
C GLY A 389 -32.25 4.51 11.31
N GLY A 390 -32.35 5.47 12.25
CA GLY A 390 -32.83 5.19 13.62
C GLY A 390 -31.74 4.65 14.56
N GLU A 391 -32.05 4.58 15.86
CA GLU A 391 -31.09 4.24 16.91
C GLU A 391 -30.58 2.80 16.82
N GLU A 392 -31.42 1.86 16.45
CA GLU A 392 -31.04 0.43 16.35
C GLU A 392 -30.05 0.20 15.21
N PHE A 393 -30.25 0.89 14.09
CA PHE A 393 -29.35 0.84 12.94
C PHE A 393 -28.00 1.46 13.30
N CYS A 394 -27.99 2.61 13.95
CA CYS A 394 -26.78 3.27 14.41
C CYS A 394 -25.99 2.40 15.40
N ARG A 395 -26.69 1.71 16.32
CA ARG A 395 -26.04 0.81 17.28
C ARG A 395 -25.34 -0.35 16.57
N ARG A 396 -26.00 -1.00 15.61
CA ARG A 396 -25.41 -2.11 14.83
C ARG A 396 -24.13 -1.69 14.11
N TYR A 397 -24.11 -0.51 13.47
CA TYR A 397 -22.91 -0.01 12.82
C TYR A 397 -21.81 0.42 13.81
N GLN A 398 -22.19 0.91 14.99
CA GLN A 398 -21.21 1.18 16.03
C GLN A 398 -20.56 -0.12 16.53
N ASP A 399 -21.37 -1.16 16.79
CA ASP A 399 -20.87 -2.45 17.24
C ASP A 399 -19.93 -3.06 16.17
N GLN A 400 -20.27 -2.93 14.88
CA GLN A 400 -19.42 -3.37 13.79
C GLN A 400 -18.11 -2.58 13.73
N LEU A 401 -18.14 -1.25 13.86
CA LEU A 401 -16.94 -0.40 13.90
C LEU A 401 -16.03 -0.79 15.06
N GLU A 402 -16.58 -1.07 16.24
CA GLU A 402 -15.80 -1.49 17.40
C GLU A 402 -15.12 -2.85 17.16
N VAL A 403 -15.81 -3.79 16.52
CA VAL A 403 -15.24 -5.10 16.14
C VAL A 403 -14.09 -4.91 15.13
N GLU A 404 -14.28 -4.11 14.08
CA GLU A 404 -13.26 -3.84 13.07
C GLU A 404 -12.01 -3.18 13.69
N ILE A 405 -12.19 -2.23 14.62
CA ILE A 405 -11.08 -1.59 15.34
C ILE A 405 -10.30 -2.62 16.18
N ASP A 406 -11.01 -3.52 16.87
CA ASP A 406 -10.38 -4.54 17.72
C ASP A 406 -9.67 -5.62 16.87
N GLU A 407 -10.18 -5.98 15.68
CA GLU A 407 -9.52 -6.88 14.72
C GLU A 407 -8.24 -6.25 14.15
N ILE A 408 -8.28 -4.98 13.76
CA ILE A 408 -7.10 -4.23 13.29
C ILE A 408 -6.05 -4.18 14.40
N TYR A 409 -6.45 -3.92 15.64
CA TYR A 409 -5.56 -3.92 16.80
C TYR A 409 -4.90 -5.28 17.01
N ALA A 410 -5.65 -6.37 16.91
CA ALA A 410 -5.11 -7.72 17.06
C ALA A 410 -4.04 -8.04 15.99
N ASN A 411 -4.26 -7.59 14.77
CA ASN A 411 -3.28 -7.72 13.69
C ASN A 411 -2.03 -6.85 13.96
N PHE A 412 -2.21 -5.62 14.45
CA PHE A 412 -1.11 -4.74 14.86
C PHE A 412 -0.27 -5.34 15.98
N VAL A 413 -0.90 -5.92 17.00
CA VAL A 413 -0.19 -6.61 18.10
C VAL A 413 0.66 -7.75 17.56
N LYS A 414 0.08 -8.59 16.68
CA LYS A 414 0.78 -9.72 16.08
C LYS A 414 2.00 -9.26 15.27
N HIS A 415 1.86 -8.18 14.49
CA HIS A 415 2.94 -7.61 13.69
C HIS A 415 4.01 -6.96 14.58
N ASN A 416 3.61 -6.20 15.61
CA ASN A 416 4.51 -5.59 16.58
C ASN A 416 5.31 -6.65 17.39
N ASP A 417 4.66 -7.76 17.75
CA ASP A 417 5.35 -8.86 18.45
C ASP A 417 6.39 -9.53 17.55
N GLY A 418 6.15 -9.60 16.24
CA GLY A 418 7.13 -10.08 15.25
C GLY A 418 8.41 -9.22 15.18
N LYS A 419 8.34 -7.93 15.51
CA LYS A 419 9.47 -6.99 15.55
C LYS A 419 10.26 -7.03 16.86
N ASN A 420 9.80 -7.77 17.85
CA ASN A 420 10.47 -7.88 19.15
C ASN A 420 11.72 -8.75 19.01
N ILE A 421 12.92 -8.14 19.02
CA ILE A 421 14.21 -8.85 18.97
C ILE A 421 14.30 -9.89 20.09
N PHE A 422 13.75 -9.60 21.27
CA PHE A 422 13.68 -10.57 22.37
C PHE A 422 12.75 -11.73 22.06
N TYR A 423 11.69 -11.49 21.29
CA TYR A 423 10.80 -12.56 20.83
C TYR A 423 11.48 -13.43 19.76
N ALA A 424 12.17 -12.82 18.81
CA ALA A 424 12.96 -13.53 17.79
C ALA A 424 14.12 -14.32 18.41
N ALA A 425 14.77 -13.78 19.43
CA ALA A 425 15.85 -14.45 20.17
C ALA A 425 15.36 -15.52 21.17
N ARG A 426 14.06 -15.61 21.42
CA ARG A 426 13.48 -16.48 22.45
C ARG A 426 13.75 -17.97 22.20
N THR A 427 13.54 -18.43 20.97
CA THR A 427 13.77 -19.84 20.60
C THR A 427 15.22 -20.25 20.75
N PRO A 428 16.22 -19.56 20.15
CA PRO A 428 17.62 -19.93 20.36
C PRO A 428 18.05 -19.77 21.82
N ALA A 429 17.62 -18.73 22.53
CA ALA A 429 17.95 -18.54 23.94
C ALA A 429 17.40 -19.68 24.83
N THR A 430 16.18 -20.16 24.54
CA THR A 430 15.58 -21.27 25.28
C THR A 430 16.34 -22.57 25.03
N LEU A 431 16.67 -22.87 23.77
CA LEU A 431 17.44 -24.06 23.42
C LEU A 431 18.85 -24.03 24.02
N PHE A 432 19.54 -22.89 23.99
CA PHE A 432 20.82 -22.69 24.69
C PHE A 432 20.70 -22.89 26.20
N ALA A 433 19.66 -22.35 26.83
CA ALA A 433 19.44 -22.52 28.27
C ALA A 433 19.18 -23.99 28.65
N VAL A 434 18.47 -24.75 27.79
CA VAL A 434 18.26 -26.19 27.98
C VAL A 434 19.58 -26.94 27.84
N MET A 435 20.38 -26.67 26.79
CA MET A 435 21.70 -27.30 26.60
C MET A 435 22.61 -27.03 27.79
N PHE A 436 22.69 -25.78 28.26
CA PHE A 436 23.52 -25.40 29.41
C PHE A 436 23.10 -26.10 30.71
N ALA A 437 21.78 -26.15 30.97
CA ALA A 437 21.24 -26.85 32.12
C ALA A 437 21.55 -28.36 32.10
N MET A 438 21.38 -29.00 30.93
CA MET A 438 21.68 -30.44 30.73
C MET A 438 23.17 -30.72 30.84
N TYR A 439 24.04 -29.82 30.32
CA TYR A 439 25.49 -29.93 30.47
C TYR A 439 25.92 -29.92 31.95
N ILE A 440 25.45 -28.94 32.77
CA ILE A 440 25.74 -28.88 34.19
C ILE A 440 25.22 -30.15 34.91
N THR A 441 23.99 -30.54 34.62
CA THR A 441 23.37 -31.73 35.24
C THR A 441 24.11 -33.01 34.88
N SER A 442 24.53 -33.17 33.62
CA SER A 442 25.35 -34.31 33.18
C SER A 442 26.69 -34.36 33.91
N GLY A 443 27.38 -33.23 34.05
CA GLY A 443 28.64 -33.14 34.79
C GLY A 443 28.49 -33.53 36.27
N LEU A 444 27.47 -33.02 36.96
CA LEU A 444 27.17 -33.34 38.35
C LEU A 444 26.79 -34.79 38.56
N THR A 445 25.90 -35.34 37.70
CA THR A 445 25.45 -36.75 37.81
C THR A 445 26.56 -37.72 37.45
N GLY A 446 27.43 -37.38 36.48
CA GLY A 446 28.63 -38.14 36.13
C GLY A 446 29.63 -38.18 37.30
N PHE A 447 29.86 -37.03 37.98
CA PHE A 447 30.69 -36.98 39.16
C PHE A 447 30.15 -37.84 40.33
N LEU A 448 28.82 -37.90 40.48
CA LEU A 448 28.15 -38.76 41.50
C LEU A 448 28.03 -40.22 41.10
N GLY A 449 28.57 -40.65 39.94
CA GLY A 449 28.54 -42.03 39.46
C GLY A 449 27.21 -42.51 38.88
N MET A 450 26.26 -41.59 38.68
CA MET A 450 24.93 -41.88 38.07
C MET A 450 24.98 -41.84 36.54
N ASN A 451 25.74 -42.73 35.94
CA ASN A 451 26.05 -42.73 34.50
C ASN A 451 24.80 -42.78 33.58
N SER A 452 23.74 -43.48 33.97
CA SER A 452 22.50 -43.56 33.18
C SER A 452 21.82 -42.21 33.06
N ILE A 453 21.81 -41.38 34.10
CA ILE A 453 21.23 -40.04 34.09
C ILE A 453 22.12 -39.10 33.28
N ALA A 454 23.44 -39.21 33.42
CA ALA A 454 24.38 -38.39 32.63
C ALA A 454 24.21 -38.68 31.11
N THR A 455 24.05 -39.96 30.74
CA THR A 455 23.79 -40.33 29.33
C THR A 455 22.47 -39.76 28.81
N LEU A 456 21.40 -39.80 29.61
CA LEU A 456 20.12 -39.22 29.25
C LEU A 456 20.23 -37.69 29.05
N CYS A 457 20.93 -37.00 29.95
CA CYS A 457 21.18 -35.53 29.84
C CYS A 457 21.96 -35.21 28.55
N ASN A 458 22.98 -36.01 28.21
CA ASN A 458 23.74 -35.80 26.97
C ASN A 458 22.89 -36.06 25.71
N LEU A 459 21.95 -37.00 25.74
CA LEU A 459 21.01 -37.23 24.63
C LEU A 459 20.06 -36.06 24.45
N ILE A 460 19.50 -35.51 25.53
CA ILE A 460 18.64 -34.32 25.49
C ILE A 460 19.43 -33.09 24.97
N MET A 461 20.68 -32.92 25.41
CA MET A 461 21.56 -31.86 24.92
C MET A 461 21.83 -32.00 23.41
N GLY A 462 22.07 -33.22 22.91
CA GLY A 462 22.25 -33.47 21.49
C GLY A 462 20.99 -33.17 20.67
N MET A 463 19.81 -33.55 21.16
CA MET A 463 18.54 -33.19 20.52
C MET A 463 18.30 -31.68 20.48
N ALA A 464 18.58 -30.97 21.55
CA ALA A 464 18.47 -29.54 21.59
C ALA A 464 19.41 -28.83 20.61
N LEU A 465 20.64 -29.35 20.44
CA LEU A 465 21.59 -28.85 19.44
C LEU A 465 21.09 -29.05 18.01
N ILE A 466 20.60 -30.28 17.69
CA ILE A 466 20.02 -30.56 16.37
C ILE A 466 18.83 -29.64 16.10
N SER A 467 17.93 -29.45 17.09
CA SER A 467 16.79 -28.57 16.93
C SER A 467 17.22 -27.11 16.69
N LEU A 468 18.28 -26.65 17.35
CA LEU A 468 18.83 -25.31 17.14
C LEU A 468 19.40 -25.15 15.72
N CYS A 469 20.17 -26.13 15.24
CA CYS A 469 20.73 -26.11 13.88
C CYS A 469 19.61 -26.17 12.82
N THR A 470 18.61 -27.03 13.02
CA THR A 470 17.45 -27.14 12.12
C THR A 470 16.66 -25.83 12.10
N TRP A 471 16.40 -25.24 13.27
CA TRP A 471 15.72 -23.95 13.36
C TRP A 471 16.49 -22.84 12.65
N ALA A 472 17.81 -22.75 12.86
CA ALA A 472 18.66 -21.79 12.19
C ALA A 472 18.65 -21.99 10.66
N TYR A 473 18.73 -23.23 10.18
CA TYR A 473 18.65 -23.53 8.75
C TYR A 473 17.31 -23.13 8.15
N VAL A 474 16.19 -23.49 8.77
CA VAL A 474 14.82 -23.14 8.33
C VAL A 474 14.63 -21.62 8.29
N LYS A 475 15.17 -20.90 9.28
CA LYS A 475 15.09 -19.43 9.35
C LYS A 475 15.90 -18.76 8.25
N TYR A 476 17.04 -19.36 7.87
CA TYR A 476 17.95 -18.79 6.86
C TYR A 476 17.55 -19.16 5.43
N SER A 477 17.06 -20.43 5.20
CA SER A 477 16.69 -20.91 3.87
C SER A 477 15.25 -20.59 3.47
N GLY A 478 14.38 -20.30 4.46
CA GLY A 478 12.94 -20.13 4.22
C GLY A 478 12.18 -21.42 3.90
N GLU A 479 12.89 -22.55 3.75
CA GLU A 479 12.29 -23.86 3.49
C GLU A 479 11.79 -24.53 4.78
N PHE A 480 10.83 -25.46 4.67
CA PHE A 480 10.28 -26.23 5.79
C PHE A 480 9.73 -25.39 6.95
N ARG A 481 9.00 -24.31 6.65
CA ARG A 481 8.43 -23.37 7.65
C ARG A 481 7.62 -24.08 8.75
N GLU A 482 6.94 -25.19 8.44
CA GLU A 482 6.17 -25.98 9.41
C GLU A 482 7.06 -26.57 10.52
N VAL A 483 8.28 -27.03 10.17
CA VAL A 483 9.25 -27.54 11.15
C VAL A 483 9.76 -26.43 12.04
N GLY A 484 10.02 -25.26 11.49
CA GLY A 484 10.42 -24.07 12.24
C GLY A 484 9.35 -23.65 13.25
N THR A 485 8.08 -23.58 12.83
CA THR A 485 6.96 -23.25 13.72
C THR A 485 6.75 -24.29 14.83
N ALA A 486 6.96 -25.57 14.56
CA ALA A 486 6.89 -26.61 15.60
C ALA A 486 8.00 -26.45 16.65
N ILE A 487 9.22 -26.12 16.23
CA ILE A 487 10.34 -25.85 17.15
C ILE A 487 10.05 -24.61 18.01
N ASP A 488 9.52 -23.54 17.39
CA ASP A 488 9.13 -22.31 18.10
C ASP A 488 8.05 -22.59 19.16
N GLN A 489 7.02 -23.39 18.83
CA GLN A 489 5.96 -23.77 19.77
C GLN A 489 6.51 -24.58 20.96
N ILE A 490 7.45 -25.52 20.73
CA ILE A 490 8.07 -26.29 21.79
C ILE A 490 8.93 -25.39 22.68
N ALA A 491 9.73 -24.51 22.09
CA ALA A 491 10.54 -23.54 22.83
C ALA A 491 9.67 -22.59 23.65
N GLU A 492 8.54 -22.15 23.10
CA GLU A 492 7.55 -21.32 23.78
C GLU A 492 6.93 -22.05 24.98
N ALA A 493 6.52 -23.28 24.81
CA ALA A 493 5.98 -24.10 25.90
C ALA A 493 7.00 -24.25 27.06
N ILE A 494 8.29 -24.48 26.75
CA ILE A 494 9.37 -24.54 27.74
C ILE A 494 9.59 -23.20 28.43
N TRP A 495 9.55 -22.11 27.66
CA TRP A 495 9.71 -20.74 28.18
C TRP A 495 8.58 -20.35 29.13
N GLU A 496 7.33 -20.67 28.78
CA GLU A 496 6.15 -20.38 29.62
C GLU A 496 6.19 -21.13 30.95
N GLN A 497 6.68 -22.38 30.97
CA GLN A 497 6.86 -23.14 32.21
C GLN A 497 7.94 -22.55 33.13
N ARG A 498 8.93 -21.84 32.58
CA ARG A 498 10.00 -21.16 33.34
C ARG A 498 9.62 -19.79 33.87
N ASN A 499 8.51 -19.18 33.41
CA ASN A 499 8.11 -17.87 33.87
C ASN A 499 7.38 -17.98 35.24
N PRO A 500 8.02 -17.63 36.37
CA PRO A 500 7.44 -17.86 37.69
C PRO A 500 6.11 -17.15 37.92
N ARG A 501 5.89 -16.01 37.24
CA ARG A 501 4.61 -15.26 37.34
C ARG A 501 3.43 -16.02 36.76
N LYS A 502 3.60 -16.69 35.60
CA LYS A 502 2.52 -17.50 34.97
C LYS A 502 2.32 -18.83 35.70
N VAL A 503 3.38 -19.44 36.23
CA VAL A 503 3.27 -20.64 37.08
C VAL A 503 2.52 -20.33 38.37
N PHE A 504 2.83 -19.20 39.02
CA PHE A 504 2.10 -18.74 40.21
C PHE A 504 0.64 -18.39 39.88
N SER A 505 0.35 -17.75 38.76
CA SER A 505 -1.04 -17.43 38.40
C SER A 505 -1.87 -18.68 38.10
N LYS A 506 -1.32 -19.65 37.35
CA LYS A 506 -1.99 -20.96 37.11
C LYS A 506 -2.14 -21.76 38.39
N LEU A 507 -1.12 -21.74 39.27
CA LEU A 507 -1.20 -22.41 40.58
C LEU A 507 -2.26 -21.76 41.48
N PHE A 508 -2.34 -20.41 41.46
CA PHE A 508 -3.36 -19.66 42.20
C PHE A 508 -4.77 -19.91 41.70
N GLU A 509 -4.92 -20.04 40.39
CA GLU A 509 -6.21 -20.38 39.75
C GLU A 509 -6.65 -21.81 40.07
N VAL A 510 -5.72 -22.77 40.06
CA VAL A 510 -5.98 -24.16 40.45
C VAL A 510 -6.32 -24.27 41.95
N LEU A 511 -5.62 -23.54 42.78
CA LEU A 511 -5.89 -23.48 44.23
C LEU A 511 -7.25 -22.79 44.50
N ARG A 512 -7.57 -21.70 43.79
CA ARG A 512 -8.87 -21.02 43.88
C ARG A 512 -10.02 -21.96 43.44
N ARG A 513 -9.84 -22.72 42.36
CA ARG A 513 -10.83 -23.71 41.91
C ARG A 513 -11.00 -24.88 42.92
N ARG A 514 -9.92 -25.31 43.58
CA ARG A 514 -9.97 -26.33 44.64
C ARG A 514 -10.65 -25.80 45.89
N THR A 515 -10.40 -24.53 46.30
CA THR A 515 -11.03 -23.89 47.46
C THR A 515 -12.51 -23.67 47.22
N ILE A 516 -12.93 -23.22 46.03
CA ILE A 516 -14.32 -23.08 45.66
C ILE A 516 -15.04 -24.46 45.63
N ARG A 517 -14.37 -25.50 45.11
CA ARG A 517 -14.92 -26.87 45.14
C ARG A 517 -15.07 -27.43 46.56
N ARG A 518 -14.14 -27.14 47.49
CA ARG A 518 -14.23 -27.52 48.87
C ARG A 518 -15.32 -26.73 49.60
N ALA A 519 -15.51 -25.42 49.33
CA ALA A 519 -16.56 -24.60 49.88
C ALA A 519 -17.97 -25.09 49.39
N LEU A 520 -18.10 -25.55 48.17
CA LEU A 520 -19.34 -26.08 47.62
C LEU A 520 -19.68 -27.51 48.15
N THR A 521 -18.67 -28.27 48.59
CA THR A 521 -18.86 -29.59 49.19
C THR A 521 -19.08 -29.57 50.68
N SER A 522 -18.84 -28.42 51.36
CA SER A 522 -19.00 -28.25 52.83
C SER A 522 -20.35 -27.62 53.24
N VAL A 523 -21.25 -27.34 52.29
CA VAL A 523 -22.61 -26.88 52.66
C VAL A 523 -23.46 -28.09 53.03
N PRO A 524 -23.97 -28.20 54.27
CA PRO A 524 -24.83 -29.32 54.68
C PRO A 524 -26.14 -29.21 53.90
N ARG A 525 -26.55 -30.32 53.25
CA ARG A 525 -27.89 -30.47 52.68
C ARG A 525 -28.89 -30.47 53.85
N GLN A 526 -29.51 -29.32 54.12
CA GLN A 526 -30.72 -29.30 54.94
C GLN A 526 -31.82 -30.02 54.16
N ARG A 527 -32.27 -31.16 54.73
CA ARG A 527 -33.46 -31.89 54.31
C ARG A 527 -34.69 -30.98 54.49
N LEU A 528 -35.29 -30.57 53.41
CA LEU A 528 -36.67 -30.08 53.41
C LEU A 528 -37.57 -31.29 53.60
N SER A 529 -38.00 -31.51 54.86
CA SER A 529 -39.10 -32.41 55.24
C SER A 529 -40.40 -31.78 54.75
N SER A 530 -41.02 -32.45 53.82
CA SER A 530 -42.41 -32.28 53.45
C SER A 530 -43.32 -32.46 54.66
N ASN A 531 -44.08 -31.46 55.04
CA ASN A 531 -45.20 -31.60 55.91
C ASN A 531 -46.50 -31.14 55.19
N ASN A 532 -47.15 -32.14 54.59
CA ASN A 532 -48.50 -32.07 54.19
C ASN A 532 -49.36 -32.08 55.46
N ASN A 533 -50.08 -31.04 55.74
CA ASN A 533 -51.30 -31.21 56.54
C ASN A 533 -52.45 -30.26 56.11
N LYS A 534 -53.51 -30.91 55.71
CA LYS A 534 -54.84 -30.40 55.44
C LYS A 534 -55.41 -29.61 56.64
N LYS A 535 -56.22 -28.59 56.36
CA LYS A 535 -57.59 -28.38 56.85
C LYS A 535 -58.08 -27.01 56.37
N LYS A 536 -59.11 -27.01 55.53
CA LYS A 536 -60.50 -26.70 55.85
C LYS A 536 -60.68 -25.46 56.75
N ASN A 537 -61.07 -24.36 56.21
CA ASN A 537 -62.39 -23.72 56.19
C ASN A 537 -62.34 -22.51 55.26
#